data_f887f011d9b13e51a77838c431790bd9
#
_entry.id   f887f011d9b13e51a77838c431790bd9
#
_cell.length_a   1.000
_cell.length_b   1.000
_cell.length_c   1.000
_cell.angle_alpha   90.00
_cell.angle_beta   90.00
_cell.angle_gamma   90.00
#
_symmetry.space_group_name_H-M   'P 1'
#
loop_
_entity.id
_entity.type
_entity.pdbx_description
1 polymer ?
#
loop_
_entity_poly.entity_id
_entity_poly.type
_entity_poly.pdbx_seq_one_letter_code
_entity_poly.pdbx_strand_id
1 'polypeptide(L)'
;MWLFRSSIVLTGAINLAIAMTHEQNNLILVAQPPTVMSVFALANRLFLRRLWRWRCAQWLGVVSVPDLNGNWTGHYISSYHNEAGIELEEAEKKPVKVTISQTWERISIDWEADNSSSKSYVASIIRHSDTSYVLHYEYANRRKSLVSPTQVSHDGTVGLKISKDLLEGDYFTNANPPTHGRIRLERKP
;
A
#
# COMPACT_ATOMS: atom_id res chain seq x y z
N MET A 1 -10.09 -10.32 13.28
CA MET A 1 -9.87 -11.20 14.43
C MET A 1 -8.45 -11.14 15.02
N TRP A 2 -7.41 -10.86 14.25
CA TRP A 2 -6.01 -10.73 14.72
C TRP A 2 -5.72 -9.44 15.53
N LEU A 3 -6.31 -8.32 15.16
CA LEU A 3 -6.14 -7.04 15.88
C LEU A 3 -6.61 -7.13 17.34
N PHE A 4 -7.65 -7.91 17.61
CA PHE A 4 -8.17 -8.13 18.96
C PHE A 4 -7.17 -8.93 19.84
N ARG A 5 -6.47 -9.90 19.27
CA ARG A 5 -5.46 -10.69 20.00
C ARG A 5 -4.23 -9.87 20.36
N SER A 6 -3.76 -9.03 19.45
CA SER A 6 -2.60 -8.14 19.68
C SER A 6 -2.90 -7.09 20.74
N SER A 7 -4.13 -6.57 20.77
CA SER A 7 -4.59 -5.62 21.80
C SER A 7 -4.60 -6.25 23.19
N ILE A 8 -5.08 -7.48 23.31
CA ILE A 8 -5.16 -8.19 24.60
C ILE A 8 -3.77 -8.46 25.17
N VAL A 9 -2.81 -8.86 24.32
CA VAL A 9 -1.42 -9.11 24.74
C VAL A 9 -0.74 -7.82 25.18
N LEU A 10 -0.90 -6.73 24.46
CA LEU A 10 -0.32 -5.44 24.81
C LEU A 10 -0.92 -4.87 26.08
N THR A 11 -2.24 -4.95 26.26
CA THR A 11 -2.94 -4.53 27.48
C THR A 11 -2.53 -5.40 28.66
N GLY A 12 -2.38 -6.71 28.46
CA GLY A 12 -1.88 -7.62 29.48
C GLY A 12 -0.45 -7.33 29.93
N ALA A 13 0.45 -7.02 28.99
CA ALA A 13 1.84 -6.66 29.30
C ALA A 13 1.93 -5.30 30.05
N ILE A 14 1.13 -4.32 29.68
CA ILE A 14 1.06 -3.03 30.37
C ILE A 14 0.49 -3.19 31.78
N ASN A 15 -0.57 -3.97 31.95
CA ASN A 15 -1.14 -4.24 33.27
C ASN A 15 -0.19 -5.03 34.17
N LEU A 16 0.58 -5.97 33.60
CA LEU A 16 1.61 -6.71 34.34
C LEU A 16 2.76 -5.79 34.76
N ALA A 17 3.22 -4.89 33.89
CA ALA A 17 4.23 -3.89 34.22
C ALA A 17 3.78 -2.93 35.31
N ILE A 18 2.53 -2.51 35.27
CA ILE A 18 1.91 -1.67 36.32
C ILE A 18 1.78 -2.45 37.64
N ALA A 19 1.43 -3.73 37.59
CA ALA A 19 1.31 -4.57 38.80
C ALA A 19 2.67 -4.82 39.45
N MET A 20 3.77 -4.95 38.68
CA MET A 20 5.12 -5.16 39.22
C MET A 20 5.73 -3.93 39.89
N THR A 21 5.22 -2.73 39.64
CA THR A 21 5.66 -1.48 40.29
C THR A 21 4.93 -1.18 41.58
N HIS A 22 4.04 -2.06 42.04
CA HIS A 22 3.07 -1.79 43.08
C HIS A 22 3.52 -2.12 44.51
N GLU A 23 4.77 -2.46 44.77
CA GLU A 23 5.16 -2.94 46.11
C GLU A 23 5.67 -1.84 47.06
N GLN A 24 5.77 -0.60 46.65
CA GLN A 24 6.26 0.45 47.58
C GLN A 24 5.67 1.83 47.35
N ASN A 25 4.44 2.05 47.40
CA ASN A 25 3.88 3.35 47.82
C ASN A 25 2.37 3.41 47.54
N ASN A 26 1.58 3.82 48.50
CA ASN A 26 0.12 4.05 48.47
C ASN A 26 -0.33 5.16 47.47
N LEU A 27 0.33 5.32 46.37
CA LEU A 27 -0.16 5.95 45.17
C LEU A 27 -0.76 4.86 44.31
N ILE A 28 -1.91 4.33 44.72
CA ILE A 28 -2.88 3.79 43.80
C ILE A 28 -3.27 4.95 42.87
N LEU A 29 -2.43 5.26 41.92
CA LEU A 29 -2.87 5.76 40.65
C LEU A 29 -3.66 4.59 40.06
N VAL A 30 -4.88 4.42 40.49
CA VAL A 30 -5.89 3.69 39.73
C VAL A 30 -5.79 4.32 38.37
N ALA A 31 -5.10 3.61 37.45
CA ALA A 31 -4.97 4.10 36.10
C ALA A 31 -6.38 4.32 35.60
N GLN A 32 -6.80 5.56 35.67
CA GLN A 32 -8.20 5.92 35.39
C GLN A 32 -8.53 5.38 34.03
N PRO A 33 -9.67 4.77 33.80
CA PRO A 33 -10.05 4.23 32.48
C PRO A 33 -9.71 5.15 31.32
N PRO A 34 -9.86 6.49 31.41
CA PRO A 34 -9.38 7.42 30.39
C PRO A 34 -7.88 7.35 30.10
N THR A 35 -7.03 7.10 31.11
CA THR A 35 -5.57 7.00 30.93
C THR A 35 -5.20 5.72 30.19
N VAL A 36 -5.82 4.59 30.54
CA VAL A 36 -5.62 3.31 29.85
C VAL A 36 -6.06 3.42 28.38
N MET A 37 -7.22 4.04 28.15
CA MET A 37 -7.73 4.27 26.80
C MET A 37 -6.81 5.18 25.98
N SER A 38 -6.25 6.23 26.59
CA SER A 38 -5.33 7.14 25.91
C SER A 38 -4.02 6.46 25.54
N VAL A 39 -3.45 5.67 26.44
CA VAL A 39 -2.24 4.87 26.16
C VAL A 39 -2.51 3.85 25.06
N PHE A 40 -3.63 3.15 25.12
CA PHE A 40 -4.05 2.20 24.09
C PHE A 40 -4.21 2.89 22.72
N ALA A 41 -4.92 4.03 22.68
CA ALA A 41 -5.13 4.78 21.45
C ALA A 41 -3.81 5.26 20.85
N LEU A 42 -2.88 5.75 21.69
CA LEU A 42 -1.54 6.16 21.22
C LEU A 42 -0.73 4.98 20.69
N ALA A 43 -0.68 3.88 21.42
CA ALA A 43 0.02 2.67 21.02
C ALA A 43 -0.53 2.11 19.68
N ASN A 44 -1.87 2.06 19.56
CA ASN A 44 -2.54 1.65 18.33
C ASN A 44 -2.20 2.59 17.17
N ARG A 45 -2.25 3.91 17.38
CA ARG A 45 -1.89 4.89 16.35
C ARG A 45 -0.44 4.76 15.89
N LEU A 46 0.49 4.51 16.82
CA LEU A 46 1.89 4.28 16.50
C LEU A 46 2.08 2.98 15.72
N PHE A 47 1.40 1.91 16.15
CA PHE A 47 1.42 0.63 15.42
C PHE A 47 0.91 0.80 14.00
N LEU A 48 -0.28 1.35 13.80
CA LEU A 48 -0.91 1.53 12.49
C LEU A 48 -0.06 2.36 11.52
N ARG A 49 0.72 3.30 12.04
CA ARG A 49 1.52 4.20 11.21
C ARG A 49 2.94 3.71 10.94
N ARG A 50 3.61 3.10 11.95
CA ARG A 50 5.05 2.83 11.88
C ARG A 50 5.49 1.47 12.40
N LEU A 51 5.00 1.02 13.56
CA LEU A 51 5.55 -0.14 14.25
C LEU A 51 5.34 -1.46 13.50
N TRP A 52 4.28 -1.55 12.68
CA TRP A 52 4.01 -2.71 11.87
C TRP A 52 5.13 -3.03 10.85
N ARG A 53 5.95 -2.02 10.47
CA ARG A 53 7.10 -2.16 9.57
C ARG A 53 8.37 -2.63 10.25
N TRP A 54 8.39 -2.68 11.57
CA TRP A 54 9.57 -3.09 12.30
C TRP A 54 9.87 -4.56 12.04
N ARG A 55 11.15 -4.88 11.83
CA ARG A 55 11.63 -6.24 11.60
C ARG A 55 11.23 -7.20 12.71
N CYS A 56 11.16 -6.73 13.95
CA CYS A 56 10.71 -7.53 15.08
C CYS A 56 9.23 -7.94 14.96
N ALA A 57 8.35 -7.08 14.46
CA ALA A 57 6.95 -7.42 14.22
C ALA A 57 6.79 -8.48 13.12
N GLN A 58 7.63 -8.41 12.10
CA GLN A 58 7.71 -9.42 11.04
C GLN A 58 8.32 -10.74 11.55
N TRP A 59 9.42 -10.66 12.30
CA TRP A 59 10.08 -11.83 12.88
C TRP A 59 9.18 -12.59 13.87
N LEU A 60 8.38 -11.89 14.66
CA LEU A 60 7.39 -12.48 15.56
C LEU A 60 6.15 -13.03 14.83
N GLY A 61 6.09 -12.94 13.50
CA GLY A 61 4.94 -13.39 12.71
C GLY A 61 3.65 -12.60 12.93
N VAL A 62 3.74 -11.44 13.61
CA VAL A 62 2.60 -10.55 13.84
C VAL A 62 2.15 -9.88 12.54
N VAL A 63 3.12 -9.61 11.66
CA VAL A 63 2.92 -8.94 10.38
C VAL A 63 3.54 -9.76 9.26
N SER A 64 2.74 -10.13 8.27
CA SER A 64 3.20 -10.82 7.06
C SER A 64 3.08 -9.98 5.79
N VAL A 65 2.45 -8.81 5.86
CA VAL A 65 2.22 -7.95 4.70
C VAL A 65 3.51 -7.23 4.29
N PRO A 66 3.90 -7.25 3.00
CA PRO A 66 5.07 -6.54 2.53
C PRO A 66 4.93 -5.01 2.67
N ASP A 67 6.02 -4.33 2.99
CA ASP A 67 6.08 -2.87 2.99
C ASP A 67 6.43 -2.37 1.59
N LEU A 68 5.47 -1.69 0.96
CA LEU A 68 5.62 -1.12 -0.37
C LEU A 68 5.91 0.39 -0.35
N ASN A 69 6.02 1.01 0.84
CA ASN A 69 6.30 2.44 0.93
C ASN A 69 7.54 2.84 0.14
N GLY A 70 7.46 3.98 -0.50
CA GLY A 70 8.59 4.61 -1.18
C GLY A 70 8.33 4.97 -2.62
N ASN A 71 9.42 5.32 -3.29
CA ASN A 71 9.40 5.71 -4.69
C ASN A 71 9.78 4.51 -5.56
N TRP A 72 9.00 4.32 -6.60
CA TRP A 72 9.18 3.27 -7.58
C TRP A 72 9.35 3.91 -8.94
N THR A 73 10.20 3.36 -9.77
CA THR A 73 10.43 3.82 -11.14
C THR A 73 10.39 2.63 -12.08
N GLY A 74 9.97 2.87 -13.29
CA GLY A 74 9.91 1.80 -14.27
C GLY A 74 9.26 2.26 -15.56
N HIS A 75 8.58 1.33 -16.19
CA HIS A 75 7.92 1.58 -17.46
C HIS A 75 6.59 0.83 -17.53
N TYR A 76 5.75 1.32 -18.41
CA TYR A 76 4.54 0.63 -18.83
C TYR A 76 4.45 0.55 -20.33
N ILE A 77 3.76 -0.46 -20.82
CA ILE A 77 3.46 -0.71 -22.22
C ILE A 77 1.94 -0.65 -22.36
N SER A 78 1.44 0.00 -23.39
CA SER A 78 0.01 0.18 -23.61
C SER A 78 -0.42 -0.30 -24.98
N SER A 79 -1.58 -0.93 -25.06
CA SER A 79 -2.24 -1.25 -26.34
C SER A 79 -2.75 0.00 -27.08
N TYR A 80 -2.74 1.16 -26.43
CA TYR A 80 -3.08 2.43 -27.05
C TYR A 80 -1.97 2.85 -28.04
N HIS A 81 -2.28 3.08 -29.29
CA HIS A 81 -1.34 3.28 -30.41
C HIS A 81 -0.62 2.02 -30.90
N ASN A 82 -1.06 0.85 -30.47
CA ASN A 82 -0.56 -0.36 -31.09
C ASN A 82 -1.28 -0.53 -32.44
N GLU A 83 -0.53 -0.49 -33.54
CA GLU A 83 -1.07 -0.85 -34.85
C GLU A 83 -1.48 -2.32 -34.84
N ALA A 84 -2.56 -2.65 -35.52
CA ALA A 84 -3.09 -4.01 -35.52
C ALA A 84 -1.98 -5.00 -35.99
N GLY A 85 -1.51 -5.86 -35.11
CA GLY A 85 -0.55 -6.90 -35.37
C GLY A 85 0.83 -6.76 -34.70
N ILE A 86 1.11 -5.66 -33.97
CA ILE A 86 2.33 -5.55 -33.18
C ILE A 86 2.08 -6.21 -31.80
N GLU A 87 2.95 -7.13 -31.42
CA GLU A 87 2.88 -7.71 -30.06
C GLU A 87 3.16 -6.66 -28.99
N LEU A 88 2.46 -6.75 -27.85
CA LEU A 88 2.63 -5.80 -26.73
C LEU A 88 4.09 -5.69 -26.24
N GLU A 89 4.87 -6.74 -26.41
CA GLU A 89 6.29 -6.78 -26.03
C GLU A 89 7.20 -5.91 -26.91
N GLU A 90 6.78 -5.63 -28.14
CA GLU A 90 7.47 -4.75 -29.10
C GLU A 90 6.98 -3.29 -29.01
N ALA A 91 5.92 -3.02 -28.24
CA ALA A 91 5.39 -1.69 -28.10
C ALA A 91 6.32 -0.77 -27.28
N GLU A 92 6.22 0.52 -27.54
CA GLU A 92 7.06 1.54 -26.88
C GLU A 92 6.92 1.51 -25.35
N LYS A 93 8.04 1.38 -24.66
CA LYS A 93 8.14 1.43 -23.20
C LYS A 93 8.11 2.89 -22.73
N LYS A 94 7.05 3.29 -22.04
CA LYS A 94 6.88 4.63 -21.51
C LYS A 94 7.35 4.72 -20.06
N PRO A 95 8.27 5.64 -19.73
CA PRO A 95 8.78 5.77 -18.38
C PRO A 95 7.71 6.27 -17.42
N VAL A 96 7.82 5.87 -16.15
CA VAL A 96 6.88 6.27 -15.12
C VAL A 96 7.55 6.35 -13.75
N LYS A 97 7.04 7.26 -12.92
CA LYS A 97 7.35 7.37 -11.50
C LYS A 97 6.09 7.10 -10.69
N VAL A 98 6.24 6.28 -9.67
CA VAL A 98 5.15 5.89 -8.78
C VAL A 98 5.58 6.11 -7.33
N THR A 99 4.75 6.79 -6.57
CA THR A 99 4.93 6.93 -5.13
C THR A 99 3.88 6.11 -4.41
N ILE A 100 4.32 5.17 -3.59
CA ILE A 100 3.42 4.37 -2.75
C ILE A 100 3.53 4.84 -1.31
N SER A 101 2.39 5.21 -0.73
CA SER A 101 2.25 5.56 0.68
C SER A 101 1.39 4.51 1.37
N GLN A 102 1.98 3.77 2.29
CA GLN A 102 1.32 2.67 2.98
C GLN A 102 1.35 2.85 4.49
N THR A 103 0.21 2.68 5.11
CA THR A 103 0.03 2.43 6.54
C THR A 103 -0.53 1.02 6.71
N TRP A 104 -0.74 0.58 7.94
CA TRP A 104 -1.41 -0.70 8.18
C TRP A 104 -2.83 -0.77 7.59
N GLU A 105 -3.54 0.35 7.58
CA GLU A 105 -4.96 0.43 7.19
C GLU A 105 -5.19 0.93 5.76
N ARG A 106 -4.20 1.58 5.17
CA ARG A 106 -4.39 2.29 3.89
C ARG A 106 -3.16 2.19 3.01
N ILE A 107 -3.41 2.03 1.72
CA ILE A 107 -2.43 2.17 0.65
C ILE A 107 -2.92 3.24 -0.30
N SER A 108 -2.05 4.17 -0.68
CA SER A 108 -2.28 5.15 -1.73
C SER A 108 -1.16 5.05 -2.75
N ILE A 109 -1.53 5.00 -4.02
CA ILE A 109 -0.61 4.94 -5.15
C ILE A 109 -0.80 6.21 -5.97
N ASP A 110 0.25 7.01 -6.07
CA ASP A 110 0.32 8.20 -6.89
C ASP A 110 1.24 7.90 -8.06
N TRP A 111 0.69 7.94 -9.27
CA TRP A 111 1.36 7.63 -10.52
C TRP A 111 1.62 8.90 -11.30
N GLU A 112 2.82 9.05 -11.81
CA GLU A 112 3.21 10.21 -12.60
C GLU A 112 3.93 9.78 -13.88
N ALA A 113 3.31 10.08 -15.02
CA ALA A 113 3.87 9.97 -16.36
C ALA A 113 3.98 11.35 -17.01
N ASP A 114 4.63 11.45 -18.15
CA ASP A 114 4.89 12.74 -18.81
C ASP A 114 3.63 13.56 -19.04
N ASN A 115 2.58 12.95 -19.59
CA ASN A 115 1.36 13.63 -19.99
C ASN A 115 0.13 13.34 -19.11
N SER A 116 0.29 12.52 -18.08
CA SER A 116 -0.82 12.12 -17.22
C SER A 116 -0.38 11.88 -15.80
N SER A 117 -1.34 12.01 -14.88
CA SER A 117 -1.19 11.59 -13.50
C SER A 117 -2.42 10.80 -13.09
N SER A 118 -2.23 9.79 -12.27
CA SER A 118 -3.35 9.06 -11.68
C SER A 118 -3.13 8.81 -10.20
N LYS A 119 -4.24 8.70 -9.50
CA LYS A 119 -4.27 8.42 -8.08
C LYS A 119 -5.22 7.29 -7.79
N SER A 120 -4.78 6.34 -6.96
CA SER A 120 -5.66 5.27 -6.50
C SER A 120 -6.73 5.80 -5.55
N TYR A 121 -7.94 5.27 -5.66
CA TYR A 121 -9.03 5.48 -4.71
C TYR A 121 -9.34 4.21 -3.90
N VAL A 122 -9.01 3.03 -4.45
CA VAL A 122 -9.06 1.75 -3.75
C VAL A 122 -7.73 1.03 -3.97
N ALA A 123 -7.15 0.46 -2.93
CA ALA A 123 -5.98 -0.40 -3.04
C ALA A 123 -5.94 -1.45 -1.93
N SER A 124 -5.49 -2.66 -2.27
CA SER A 124 -5.34 -3.77 -1.33
C SER A 124 -4.17 -4.66 -1.69
N ILE A 125 -3.56 -5.29 -0.70
CA ILE A 125 -2.59 -6.37 -0.89
C ILE A 125 -3.30 -7.69 -0.59
N ILE A 126 -3.39 -8.53 -1.60
CA ILE A 126 -4.01 -9.85 -1.50
C ILE A 126 -2.90 -10.90 -1.38
N ARG A 127 -3.01 -11.75 -0.36
CA ARG A 127 -2.12 -12.88 -0.18
C ARG A 127 -2.71 -14.09 -0.90
N HIS A 128 -2.04 -14.56 -1.93
CA HIS A 128 -2.42 -15.76 -2.68
C HIS A 128 -1.85 -17.05 -2.07
N SER A 129 -0.62 -16.97 -1.52
CA SER A 129 0.03 -18.06 -0.82
C SER A 129 0.95 -17.52 0.27
N ASP A 130 1.66 -18.39 0.98
CA ASP A 130 2.58 -17.97 2.06
C ASP A 130 3.71 -17.04 1.57
N THR A 131 4.05 -17.11 0.31
CA THR A 131 5.14 -16.33 -0.30
C THR A 131 4.69 -15.42 -1.44
N SER A 132 3.41 -15.45 -1.83
CA SER A 132 2.90 -14.72 -3.00
C SER A 132 1.88 -13.68 -2.60
N TYR A 133 2.20 -12.42 -2.91
CA TYR A 133 1.35 -11.26 -2.70
C TYR A 133 1.09 -10.54 -4.02
N VAL A 134 -0.10 -9.99 -4.16
CA VAL A 134 -0.50 -9.15 -5.30
C VAL A 134 -1.07 -7.84 -4.78
N LEU A 135 -0.58 -6.73 -5.31
CA LEU A 135 -1.15 -5.41 -5.11
C LEU A 135 -2.25 -5.20 -6.16
N HIS A 136 -3.50 -5.09 -5.71
CA HIS A 136 -4.61 -4.67 -6.54
C HIS A 136 -5.01 -3.24 -6.20
N TYR A 137 -5.24 -2.42 -7.24
CA TYR A 137 -5.77 -1.08 -7.03
C TYR A 137 -6.59 -0.58 -8.23
N GLU A 138 -7.51 0.30 -7.93
CA GLU A 138 -8.28 1.06 -8.89
C GLU A 138 -7.85 2.52 -8.83
N TYR A 139 -7.79 3.17 -9.98
CA TYR A 139 -7.29 4.53 -10.10
C TYR A 139 -8.15 5.37 -11.04
N ALA A 140 -8.17 6.68 -10.77
CA ALA A 140 -8.67 7.69 -11.70
C ALA A 140 -7.47 8.37 -12.38
N ASN A 141 -7.46 8.36 -13.71
CA ASN A 141 -6.44 9.03 -14.51
C ASN A 141 -6.92 10.43 -14.89
N ARG A 142 -6.06 11.41 -14.64
CA ARG A 142 -6.28 12.81 -15.02
C ARG A 142 -5.15 13.29 -15.91
N ARG A 143 -5.51 13.98 -16.98
CA ARG A 143 -4.53 14.59 -17.87
C ARG A 143 -3.97 15.87 -17.31
N LYS A 144 -2.69 16.11 -17.56
CA LYS A 144 -2.00 17.35 -17.23
C LYS A 144 -2.25 18.47 -18.25
N SER A 145 -2.72 18.13 -19.48
CA SER A 145 -2.91 19.09 -20.56
C SER A 145 -4.31 19.01 -21.17
N LEU A 146 -4.89 20.19 -21.43
CA LEU A 146 -6.19 20.38 -22.11
C LEU A 146 -6.09 20.33 -23.64
N VAL A 147 -4.92 20.10 -24.20
CA VAL A 147 -4.63 20.32 -25.64
C VAL A 147 -5.16 19.23 -26.58
N SER A 148 -5.65 18.10 -26.07
CA SER A 148 -6.22 17.06 -26.94
C SER A 148 -7.64 16.68 -26.50
N PRO A 149 -8.65 17.00 -27.30
CA PRO A 149 -10.07 16.72 -26.96
C PRO A 149 -10.42 15.22 -27.03
N THR A 150 -9.56 14.38 -27.58
CA THR A 150 -9.87 12.96 -27.87
C THR A 150 -9.54 11.99 -26.75
N GLN A 151 -8.89 12.43 -25.66
CA GLN A 151 -8.54 11.55 -24.57
C GLN A 151 -9.18 12.01 -23.28
N VAL A 152 -10.32 11.47 -22.98
CA VAL A 152 -11.10 11.70 -21.76
C VAL A 152 -10.41 11.09 -20.55
N SER A 153 -10.58 11.70 -19.37
CA SER A 153 -10.24 11.04 -18.10
C SER A 153 -10.90 9.67 -18.02
N HIS A 154 -10.19 8.68 -17.54
CA HIS A 154 -10.67 7.30 -17.45
C HIS A 154 -10.23 6.67 -16.13
N ASP A 155 -10.96 5.69 -15.74
CA ASP A 155 -10.61 4.84 -14.62
C ASP A 155 -9.93 3.56 -15.10
N GLY A 156 -9.17 2.92 -14.23
CA GLY A 156 -8.52 1.67 -14.54
C GLY A 156 -8.29 0.82 -13.32
N THR A 157 -8.01 -0.44 -13.59
CA THR A 157 -7.70 -1.46 -12.59
C THR A 157 -6.31 -2.03 -12.86
N VAL A 158 -5.54 -2.27 -11.82
CA VAL A 158 -4.18 -2.81 -11.89
C VAL A 158 -4.03 -3.97 -10.94
N GLY A 159 -3.33 -5.02 -11.40
CA GLY A 159 -2.90 -6.14 -10.59
C GLY A 159 -1.39 -6.35 -10.73
N LEU A 160 -0.61 -6.12 -9.66
CA LEU A 160 0.84 -6.26 -9.65
C LEU A 160 1.29 -7.35 -8.70
N LYS A 161 2.00 -8.35 -9.19
CA LYS A 161 2.70 -9.32 -8.37
C LYS A 161 3.85 -8.64 -7.64
N ILE A 162 3.96 -8.88 -6.34
CA ILE A 162 4.99 -8.29 -5.48
C ILE A 162 6.15 -9.28 -5.37
N SER A 163 7.35 -8.87 -5.78
CA SER A 163 8.58 -9.66 -5.67
C SER A 163 9.69 -8.77 -5.13
N LYS A 164 9.86 -8.74 -3.81
CA LYS A 164 10.85 -7.91 -3.09
C LYS A 164 10.82 -6.44 -3.55
N ASP A 165 11.73 -6.06 -4.45
CA ASP A 165 11.88 -4.69 -4.95
C ASP A 165 11.35 -4.53 -6.39
N LEU A 166 10.52 -5.48 -6.84
CA LEU A 166 9.90 -5.52 -8.16
C LEU A 166 8.38 -5.64 -8.04
N LEU A 167 7.64 -4.81 -8.76
CA LEU A 167 6.20 -4.92 -8.99
C LEU A 167 5.97 -5.10 -10.48
N GLU A 168 5.30 -6.18 -10.87
CA GLU A 168 5.06 -6.51 -12.26
C GLU A 168 3.66 -7.08 -12.45
N GLY A 169 2.98 -6.67 -13.52
CA GLY A 169 1.65 -7.17 -13.83
C GLY A 169 0.94 -6.35 -14.90
N ASP A 170 -0.38 -6.46 -14.90
CA ASP A 170 -1.21 -5.93 -15.97
C ASP A 170 -2.16 -4.84 -15.46
N TYR A 171 -2.57 -3.97 -16.37
CA TYR A 171 -3.61 -2.99 -16.15
C TYR A 171 -4.67 -3.01 -17.25
N PHE A 172 -5.86 -2.57 -16.89
CA PHE A 172 -7.00 -2.43 -17.79
C PHE A 172 -7.68 -1.09 -17.53
N THR A 173 -8.19 -0.45 -18.59
CA THR A 173 -8.91 0.82 -18.47
C THR A 173 -10.32 0.71 -19.04
N ASN A 174 -11.22 1.56 -18.54
CA ASN A 174 -12.55 1.76 -19.13
C ASN A 174 -12.57 2.87 -20.20
N ALA A 175 -11.40 3.28 -20.72
CA ALA A 175 -11.30 4.25 -21.80
C ALA A 175 -12.10 3.77 -23.03
N ASN A 176 -12.43 4.69 -23.92
CA ASN A 176 -13.05 4.35 -25.21
C ASN A 176 -12.11 4.75 -26.35
N PRO A 177 -11.50 3.79 -27.08
CA PRO A 177 -11.58 2.33 -26.86
C PRO A 177 -10.87 1.89 -25.57
N PRO A 178 -11.27 0.72 -24.99
CA PRO A 178 -10.61 0.18 -23.81
C PRO A 178 -9.14 -0.12 -24.11
N THR A 179 -8.28 0.18 -23.15
CA THR A 179 -6.85 -0.12 -23.26
C THR A 179 -6.40 -1.06 -22.17
N HIS A 180 -5.38 -1.83 -22.45
CA HIS A 180 -4.72 -2.71 -21.52
C HIS A 180 -3.21 -2.64 -21.72
N GLY A 181 -2.46 -3.16 -20.78
CA GLY A 181 -1.02 -3.20 -20.94
C GLY A 181 -0.32 -3.79 -19.73
N ARG A 182 0.99 -3.75 -19.79
CA ARG A 182 1.86 -4.33 -18.78
C ARG A 182 2.65 -3.23 -18.05
N ILE A 183 2.86 -3.43 -16.78
CA ILE A 183 3.59 -2.52 -15.90
C ILE A 183 4.75 -3.28 -15.26
N ARG A 184 5.91 -2.64 -15.20
CA ARG A 184 7.07 -3.11 -14.45
C ARG A 184 7.69 -1.94 -13.69
N LEU A 185 7.77 -2.07 -12.38
CA LEU A 185 8.30 -1.04 -11.47
C LEU A 185 9.37 -1.65 -10.58
N GLU A 186 10.44 -0.92 -10.38
CA GLU A 186 11.54 -1.25 -9.48
C GLU A 186 11.64 -0.20 -8.38
N ARG A 187 11.92 -0.65 -7.16
CA ARG A 187 12.06 0.26 -6.03
C ARG A 187 13.30 1.13 -6.21
N LYS A 188 13.13 2.42 -6.06
CA LYS A 188 14.27 3.34 -6.03
C LYS A 188 14.94 3.26 -4.66
N PRO A 189 16.27 3.07 -4.60
CA PRO A 189 17.02 3.04 -3.35
C PRO A 189 16.96 4.37 -2.57
#